data_af9cdddd5229a1349114735e3cfe6e24
#
_entry.id   af9cdddd5229a1349114735e3cfe6e24
#
_cell.length_a   1.000
_cell.length_b   1.000
_cell.length_c   1.000
_cell.angle_alpha   90.00
_cell.angle_beta   90.00
_cell.angle_gamma   90.00
#
_symmetry.space_group_name_H-M   'P 1'
#
loop_
_entity.id
_entity.type
_entity.pdbx_description
1 polymer ?
#
loop_
_entity_poly.entity_id
_entity_poly.type
_entity_poly.pdbx_seq_one_letter_code
_entity_poly.pdbx_strand_id
1 'polypeptide(L)'
;KDLDITEPIYVEAIKGLPLEKDLIVDMEPFFEAYREVKPFLIANKAPKDGKERHQNIDDRERFDDTTKCILCAACTTSCPVFWTDGQYFGPAAIVNAHRFIFDSRDEDAEVRLDILNDKEGVWRCRTTFNCTEACPRGIQVTKAIAEVKQAVLRGRP
;
A
#
# COMPACT_ATOMS: atom_id res chain seq x y z
N LYS A 1 -4.50 22.54 -6.39
CA LYS A 1 -3.59 23.71 -6.52
C LYS A 1 -3.81 24.29 -7.90
N ASP A 2 -4.13 25.56 -7.98
CA ASP A 2 -4.19 26.27 -9.25
C ASP A 2 -2.76 26.38 -9.80
N LEU A 3 -2.57 25.94 -11.05
CA LEU A 3 -1.30 26.07 -11.74
C LEU A 3 -1.16 27.49 -12.28
N ASP A 4 -0.04 28.13 -12.04
CA ASP A 4 0.30 29.38 -12.72
C ASP A 4 0.71 29.05 -14.17
N ILE A 5 -0.19 29.31 -15.11
CA ILE A 5 0.01 29.04 -16.53
C ILE A 5 0.91 30.07 -17.22
N THR A 6 1.39 31.07 -16.50
CA THR A 6 2.32 32.09 -17.04
C THR A 6 3.76 31.60 -17.09
N GLU A 7 4.09 30.55 -16.32
CA GLU A 7 5.40 29.90 -16.32
C GLU A 7 5.41 28.57 -17.08
N PRO A 8 6.56 28.15 -17.63
CA PRO A 8 6.68 26.85 -18.26
C PRO A 8 6.37 25.70 -17.28
N ILE A 9 5.52 24.76 -17.69
CA ILE A 9 5.23 23.55 -16.91
C ILE A 9 6.26 22.48 -17.29
N TYR A 10 7.04 22.05 -16.30
CA TYR A 10 7.99 20.95 -16.45
C TYR A 10 7.31 19.62 -16.14
N VAL A 11 7.40 18.68 -17.07
CA VAL A 11 6.85 17.33 -16.94
C VAL A 11 8.00 16.33 -16.99
N GLU A 12 8.11 15.51 -15.96
CA GLU A 12 9.13 14.48 -15.83
C GLU A 12 8.47 13.10 -15.63
N ALA A 13 9.21 12.03 -15.97
CA ALA A 13 8.77 10.69 -15.62
C ALA A 13 8.64 10.53 -14.09
N ILE A 14 7.73 9.66 -13.65
CA ILE A 14 7.56 9.37 -12.21
C ILE A 14 8.84 8.79 -11.63
N LYS A 15 9.18 9.20 -10.41
CA LYS A 15 10.48 8.87 -9.78
C LYS A 15 10.47 7.48 -9.13
N GLY A 16 11.66 6.86 -9.13
CA GLY A 16 11.90 5.61 -8.41
C GLY A 16 11.61 4.33 -9.21
N LEU A 17 11.09 4.46 -10.42
CA LEU A 17 10.91 3.34 -11.35
C LEU A 17 11.87 3.47 -12.54
N PRO A 18 12.32 2.35 -13.15
CA PRO A 18 13.19 2.40 -14.30
C PRO A 18 12.54 3.13 -15.48
N LEU A 19 13.27 4.06 -16.08
CA LEU A 19 12.82 4.79 -17.27
C LEU A 19 13.04 3.92 -18.51
N GLU A 20 11.98 3.67 -19.28
CA GLU A 20 12.08 2.98 -20.56
C GLU A 20 12.29 3.97 -21.72
N LYS A 21 11.42 4.96 -21.81
CA LYS A 21 11.46 5.97 -22.88
C LYS A 21 10.60 7.19 -22.54
N ASP A 22 11.14 8.38 -22.71
CA ASP A 22 10.45 9.65 -22.49
C ASP A 22 9.80 9.74 -21.08
N LEU A 23 8.48 9.63 -20.98
CA LEU A 23 7.73 9.60 -19.73
C LEU A 23 7.29 8.20 -19.32
N ILE A 24 7.64 7.18 -20.10
CA ILE A 24 7.24 5.79 -19.88
C ILE A 24 8.25 5.13 -18.95
N VAL A 25 7.75 4.55 -17.88
CA VAL A 25 8.54 3.81 -16.89
C VAL A 25 8.12 2.35 -16.84
N ASP A 26 9.05 1.46 -16.49
CA ASP A 26 8.73 0.08 -16.16
C ASP A 26 7.99 0.01 -14.82
N MET A 27 6.75 -0.44 -14.86
CA MET A 27 5.89 -0.60 -13.68
C MET A 27 6.04 -1.97 -13.00
N GLU A 28 6.82 -2.89 -13.58
CA GLU A 28 6.93 -4.26 -13.03
C GLU A 28 7.45 -4.30 -11.59
N PRO A 29 8.48 -3.55 -11.18
CA PRO A 29 8.92 -3.55 -9.78
C PRO A 29 7.81 -3.11 -8.79
N PHE A 30 6.94 -2.19 -9.20
CA PHE A 30 5.77 -1.80 -8.40
C PHE A 30 4.77 -2.94 -8.24
N PHE A 31 4.48 -3.67 -9.32
CA PHE A 31 3.54 -4.79 -9.29
C PHE A 31 4.15 -6.04 -8.63
N GLU A 32 5.46 -6.24 -8.68
CA GLU A 32 6.14 -7.29 -7.93
C GLU A 32 5.93 -7.09 -6.42
N ALA A 33 6.25 -5.92 -5.90
CA ALA A 33 6.02 -5.58 -4.49
C ALA A 33 4.53 -5.70 -4.09
N TYR A 34 3.60 -5.34 -5.00
CA TYR A 34 2.18 -5.52 -4.78
C TYR A 34 1.79 -7.00 -4.67
N ARG A 35 2.28 -7.87 -5.57
CA ARG A 35 1.98 -9.32 -5.55
C ARG A 35 2.55 -10.02 -4.33
N GLU A 36 3.73 -9.60 -3.89
CA GLU A 36 4.44 -10.22 -2.76
C GLU A 36 3.64 -10.15 -1.45
N VAL A 37 2.91 -9.07 -1.23
CA VAL A 37 2.06 -8.91 -0.05
C VAL A 37 0.75 -9.69 -0.11
N LYS A 38 0.55 -10.56 -1.11
CA LYS A 38 -0.64 -11.39 -1.29
C LYS A 38 -1.95 -10.58 -1.20
N PRO A 39 -2.21 -9.65 -2.15
CA PRO A 39 -3.31 -8.70 -2.07
C PRO A 39 -4.65 -9.31 -2.49
N PHE A 40 -5.05 -10.41 -1.88
CA PHE A 40 -6.30 -11.14 -2.10
C PHE A 40 -6.74 -11.84 -0.81
N LEU A 41 -8.05 -12.05 -0.67
CA LEU A 41 -8.60 -12.73 0.51
C LEU A 41 -8.13 -14.18 0.56
N ILE A 42 -7.54 -14.57 1.66
CA ILE A 42 -7.15 -15.96 1.95
C ILE A 42 -8.04 -16.46 3.08
N ALA A 43 -8.88 -17.45 2.76
CA ALA A 43 -9.80 -18.03 3.73
C ALA A 43 -10.02 -19.52 3.40
N ASN A 44 -9.37 -20.38 4.19
CA ASN A 44 -9.33 -21.82 3.95
C ASN A 44 -10.58 -22.54 4.45
N LYS A 45 -11.30 -21.96 5.42
CA LYS A 45 -12.53 -22.53 5.95
C LYS A 45 -13.73 -22.12 5.14
N ALA A 46 -14.62 -23.03 4.86
CA ALA A 46 -15.91 -22.72 4.26
C ALA A 46 -16.74 -21.79 5.18
N PRO A 47 -17.59 -20.91 4.63
CA PRO A 47 -18.53 -20.13 5.43
C PRO A 47 -19.43 -21.02 6.26
N LYS A 48 -19.79 -20.58 7.48
CA LYS A 48 -20.57 -21.38 8.43
C LYS A 48 -21.94 -21.84 7.89
N ASP A 49 -22.55 -21.00 7.06
CA ASP A 49 -23.85 -21.27 6.42
C ASP A 49 -23.74 -21.75 4.97
N GLY A 50 -22.52 -21.95 4.47
CA GLY A 50 -22.25 -22.36 3.09
C GLY A 50 -22.53 -21.29 2.02
N LYS A 51 -22.88 -20.05 2.42
CA LYS A 51 -23.25 -18.96 1.50
C LYS A 51 -22.18 -17.88 1.43
N GLU A 52 -22.00 -17.11 2.51
CA GLU A 52 -21.09 -15.97 2.53
C GLU A 52 -20.32 -15.88 3.85
N ARG A 53 -19.21 -15.12 3.84
CA ARG A 53 -18.45 -14.79 5.05
C ARG A 53 -19.03 -13.51 5.65
N HIS A 54 -19.71 -13.65 6.76
CA HIS A 54 -20.28 -12.52 7.48
C HIS A 54 -19.18 -11.61 8.03
N GLN A 55 -19.42 -10.31 7.93
CA GLN A 55 -18.59 -9.26 8.52
C GLN A 55 -19.51 -8.19 9.09
N ASN A 56 -19.23 -7.76 10.31
CA ASN A 56 -19.97 -6.64 10.91
C ASN A 56 -19.48 -5.29 10.37
N ILE A 57 -20.20 -4.22 10.68
CA ILE A 57 -19.89 -2.88 10.19
C ILE A 57 -18.56 -2.37 10.74
N ASP A 58 -18.31 -2.58 12.03
CA ASP A 58 -17.09 -2.11 12.70
C ASP A 58 -15.85 -2.78 12.13
N ASP A 59 -15.90 -4.10 11.89
CA ASP A 59 -14.82 -4.84 11.23
C ASP A 59 -14.57 -4.33 9.81
N ARG A 60 -15.63 -3.98 9.09
CA ARG A 60 -15.53 -3.42 7.74
C ARG A 60 -14.90 -2.03 7.75
N GLU A 61 -15.30 -1.16 8.66
CA GLU A 61 -14.76 0.19 8.79
C GLU A 61 -13.27 0.19 9.10
N ARG A 62 -12.76 -0.86 9.74
CA ARG A 62 -11.35 -1.01 10.12
C ARG A 62 -10.39 -0.85 8.94
N PHE A 63 -10.76 -1.31 7.76
CA PHE A 63 -9.91 -1.28 6.56
C PHE A 63 -10.57 -0.60 5.34
N ASP A 64 -11.77 -0.05 5.49
CA ASP A 64 -12.53 0.52 4.36
C ASP A 64 -11.74 1.58 3.59
N ASP A 65 -11.02 2.45 4.30
CA ASP A 65 -10.22 3.50 3.68
C ASP A 65 -9.21 2.96 2.67
N THR A 66 -8.53 1.85 2.99
CA THR A 66 -7.50 1.25 2.12
C THR A 66 -8.07 0.53 0.90
N THR A 67 -9.38 0.19 0.90
CA THR A 67 -10.05 -0.41 -0.26
C THR A 67 -10.21 0.56 -1.44
N LYS A 68 -10.06 1.86 -1.23
CA LYS A 68 -10.16 2.90 -2.26
C LYS A 68 -8.95 2.93 -3.21
N CYS A 69 -7.92 2.12 -2.95
CA CYS A 69 -6.68 2.10 -3.74
C CYS A 69 -6.96 1.69 -5.20
N ILE A 70 -6.47 2.50 -6.13
CA ILE A 70 -6.60 2.28 -7.59
C ILE A 70 -5.27 1.90 -8.25
N LEU A 71 -4.25 1.56 -7.47
CA LEU A 71 -2.92 1.15 -7.94
C LEU A 71 -2.24 2.15 -8.90
N CYS A 72 -2.45 3.44 -8.71
CA CYS A 72 -1.91 4.51 -9.56
C CYS A 72 -0.43 4.83 -9.30
N ALA A 73 0.22 4.16 -8.36
CA ALA A 73 1.61 4.35 -7.92
C ALA A 73 1.94 5.75 -7.34
N ALA A 74 1.05 6.73 -7.34
CA ALA A 74 1.33 8.09 -6.90
C ALA A 74 1.95 8.18 -5.49
N CYS A 75 1.47 7.39 -4.54
CA CYS A 75 2.01 7.34 -3.18
C CYS A 75 3.42 6.72 -3.11
N THR A 76 3.70 5.72 -3.96
CA THR A 76 5.02 5.06 -4.02
C THR A 76 6.04 5.96 -4.69
N THR A 77 5.68 6.56 -5.82
CA THR A 77 6.57 7.44 -6.59
C THR A 77 6.73 8.83 -5.98
N SER A 78 5.91 9.23 -5.01
CA SER A 78 6.11 10.43 -4.19
C SER A 78 6.99 10.20 -2.96
N CYS A 79 7.30 8.94 -2.63
CA CYS A 79 8.06 8.59 -1.44
C CYS A 79 9.57 8.77 -1.66
N PRO A 80 10.26 9.66 -0.89
CA PRO A 80 11.69 9.87 -1.05
C PRO A 80 12.52 8.63 -0.71
N VAL A 81 12.04 7.76 0.18
CA VAL A 81 12.72 6.50 0.52
C VAL A 81 12.72 5.55 -0.68
N PHE A 82 11.62 5.49 -1.42
CA PHE A 82 11.52 4.66 -2.62
C PHE A 82 12.50 5.12 -3.72
N TRP A 83 12.68 6.44 -3.89
CA TRP A 83 13.63 6.96 -4.88
C TRP A 83 15.09 6.62 -4.58
N THR A 84 15.42 6.53 -3.30
CA THR A 84 16.82 6.41 -2.85
C THR A 84 17.34 4.97 -2.98
N ASP A 85 16.49 3.99 -2.79
CA ASP A 85 16.91 2.61 -2.55
C ASP A 85 16.34 1.60 -3.57
N GLY A 86 15.11 1.84 -4.06
CA GLY A 86 14.43 0.93 -5.00
C GLY A 86 14.08 -0.46 -4.45
N GLN A 87 14.50 -0.78 -3.22
CA GLN A 87 14.25 -2.08 -2.58
C GLN A 87 13.02 -2.03 -1.66
N TYR A 88 12.62 -0.85 -1.23
CA TYR A 88 11.47 -0.67 -0.35
C TYR A 88 10.17 -1.08 -1.05
N PHE A 89 9.38 -1.94 -0.44
CA PHE A 89 8.07 -2.37 -0.97
C PHE A 89 7.16 -1.21 -1.41
N GLY A 90 7.33 -0.06 -0.80
CA GLY A 90 6.58 1.14 -1.13
C GLY A 90 5.23 1.23 -0.40
N PRO A 91 4.71 2.46 -0.27
CA PRO A 91 3.46 2.72 0.42
C PRO A 91 2.25 1.96 -0.13
N ALA A 92 2.16 1.79 -1.46
CA ALA A 92 1.01 1.13 -2.08
C ALA A 92 0.90 -0.36 -1.72
N ALA A 93 2.03 -1.10 -1.68
CA ALA A 93 2.05 -2.50 -1.27
C ALA A 93 1.58 -2.65 0.18
N ILE A 94 2.09 -1.78 1.09
CA ILE A 94 1.70 -1.81 2.51
C ILE A 94 0.22 -1.47 2.70
N VAL A 95 -0.34 -0.50 1.95
CA VAL A 95 -1.77 -0.18 1.96
C VAL A 95 -2.62 -1.37 1.51
N ASN A 96 -2.18 -2.08 0.49
CA ASN A 96 -2.89 -3.27 0.01
C ASN A 96 -2.75 -4.47 0.95
N ALA A 97 -1.62 -4.62 1.65
CA ALA A 97 -1.48 -5.58 2.73
C ALA A 97 -2.40 -5.24 3.92
N HIS A 98 -2.43 -3.96 4.34
CA HIS A 98 -3.30 -3.47 5.42
C HIS A 98 -4.74 -3.90 5.24
N ARG A 99 -5.28 -3.78 4.02
CA ARG A 99 -6.64 -4.17 3.69
C ARG A 99 -6.96 -5.61 4.11
N PHE A 100 -6.02 -6.56 3.93
CA PHE A 100 -6.24 -7.98 4.24
C PHE A 100 -5.75 -8.37 5.63
N ILE A 101 -4.72 -7.69 6.18
CA ILE A 101 -4.26 -7.89 7.55
C ILE A 101 -5.39 -7.60 8.55
N PHE A 102 -6.19 -6.56 8.30
CA PHE A 102 -7.26 -6.12 9.19
C PHE A 102 -8.66 -6.58 8.75
N ASP A 103 -8.77 -7.43 7.73
CA ASP A 103 -10.05 -8.04 7.33
C ASP A 103 -10.34 -9.25 8.23
N SER A 104 -11.38 -9.17 9.05
CA SER A 104 -11.78 -10.24 9.98
C SER A 104 -12.13 -11.57 9.30
N ARG A 105 -12.25 -11.59 7.98
CA ARG A 105 -12.53 -12.78 7.18
C ARG A 105 -11.27 -13.44 6.62
N ASP A 106 -10.13 -12.75 6.68
CA ASP A 106 -8.84 -13.25 6.20
C ASP A 106 -8.15 -14.12 7.27
N GLU A 107 -7.51 -15.20 6.84
CA GLU A 107 -6.85 -16.16 7.73
C GLU A 107 -5.31 -16.12 7.61
N ASP A 108 -4.75 -15.23 6.79
CA ASP A 108 -3.30 -15.19 6.47
C ASP A 108 -2.63 -13.85 6.87
N ALA A 109 -3.23 -13.16 7.84
CA ALA A 109 -2.69 -11.88 8.32
C ALA A 109 -1.24 -11.99 8.82
N GLU A 110 -0.92 -13.05 9.56
CA GLU A 110 0.42 -13.30 10.12
C GLU A 110 1.47 -13.44 9.01
N VAL A 111 1.16 -14.16 7.94
CA VAL A 111 2.08 -14.34 6.81
C VAL A 111 2.41 -12.99 6.16
N ARG A 112 1.43 -12.09 6.02
CA ARG A 112 1.68 -10.73 5.50
C ARG A 112 2.49 -9.87 6.46
N LEU A 113 2.26 -10.01 7.77
CA LEU A 113 3.06 -9.32 8.77
C LEU A 113 4.51 -9.80 8.73
N ASP A 114 4.78 -11.09 8.54
CA ASP A 114 6.12 -11.64 8.39
C ASP A 114 6.82 -11.09 7.14
N ILE A 115 6.13 -11.07 5.99
CA ILE A 115 6.65 -10.48 4.75
C ILE A 115 7.02 -9.01 4.98
N LEU A 116 6.15 -8.24 5.63
CA LEU A 116 6.35 -6.81 5.86
C LEU A 116 7.33 -6.50 7.01
N ASN A 117 7.67 -7.47 7.83
CA ASN A 117 8.67 -7.33 8.89
C ASN A 117 10.12 -7.35 8.35
N ASP A 118 10.31 -7.63 7.07
CA ASP A 118 11.61 -7.54 6.43
C ASP A 118 12.20 -6.13 6.54
N LYS A 119 13.54 -6.04 6.43
CA LYS A 119 14.27 -4.75 6.45
C LYS A 119 13.81 -3.78 5.36
N GLU A 120 13.37 -4.31 4.20
CA GLU A 120 12.84 -3.54 3.06
C GLU A 120 11.32 -3.32 3.15
N GLY A 121 10.68 -3.86 4.18
CA GLY A 121 9.26 -3.73 4.48
C GLY A 121 8.90 -2.44 5.20
N VAL A 122 8.02 -2.54 6.22
CA VAL A 122 7.45 -1.35 6.91
C VAL A 122 8.49 -0.49 7.61
N TRP A 123 9.66 -1.04 7.97
CA TRP A 123 10.70 -0.34 8.73
C TRP A 123 11.46 0.70 7.90
N ARG A 124 11.40 0.62 6.59
CA ARG A 124 11.95 1.66 5.69
C ARG A 124 11.14 2.95 5.74
N CYS A 125 9.87 2.91 6.06
CA CYS A 125 9.03 4.11 6.12
C CYS A 125 9.54 5.11 7.17
N ARG A 126 9.86 6.34 6.72
CA ARG A 126 10.34 7.46 7.53
C ARG A 126 9.25 8.47 7.91
N THR A 127 7.98 8.15 7.61
CA THR A 127 6.83 8.97 8.00
C THR A 127 6.92 10.42 7.45
N THR A 128 7.25 10.56 6.16
CA THR A 128 7.38 11.86 5.50
C THR A 128 6.05 12.46 5.03
N PHE A 129 4.96 11.71 5.12
CA PHE A 129 3.58 12.06 4.71
C PHE A 129 3.35 12.29 3.20
N ASN A 130 4.38 12.40 2.37
CA ASN A 130 4.24 12.58 0.92
C ASN A 130 3.24 11.61 0.28
N CYS A 131 3.24 10.35 0.71
CA CYS A 131 2.34 9.32 0.20
C CYS A 131 0.85 9.61 0.49
N THR A 132 0.54 10.17 1.67
CA THR A 132 -0.82 10.57 2.03
C THR A 132 -1.26 11.79 1.22
N GLU A 133 -0.38 12.79 1.08
CA GLU A 133 -0.67 14.01 0.32
C GLU A 133 -0.85 13.75 -1.17
N ALA A 134 -0.04 12.83 -1.74
CA ALA A 134 -0.10 12.48 -3.15
C ALA A 134 -1.29 11.59 -3.53
N CYS A 135 -1.99 10.99 -2.55
CA CYS A 135 -3.05 10.03 -2.85
C CYS A 135 -4.30 10.70 -3.45
N PRO A 136 -4.64 10.45 -4.73
CA PRO A 136 -5.80 11.05 -5.37
C PRO A 136 -7.14 10.53 -4.83
N ARG A 137 -7.10 9.43 -4.06
CA ARG A 137 -8.27 8.81 -3.42
C ARG A 137 -8.46 9.23 -1.97
N GLY A 138 -7.56 10.07 -1.43
CA GLY A 138 -7.62 10.58 -0.06
C GLY A 138 -7.36 9.52 1.01
N ILE A 139 -6.71 8.40 0.65
CA ILE A 139 -6.36 7.35 1.60
C ILE A 139 -5.36 7.88 2.62
N GLN A 140 -5.57 7.59 3.89
CA GLN A 140 -4.65 7.92 4.98
C GLN A 140 -3.47 6.94 5.01
N VAL A 141 -2.65 6.97 3.94
CA VAL A 141 -1.58 6.01 3.68
C VAL A 141 -0.60 5.88 4.84
N THR A 142 -0.16 7.01 5.39
CA THR A 142 0.79 7.02 6.53
C THR A 142 0.17 6.39 7.79
N LYS A 143 -1.15 6.59 8.01
CA LYS A 143 -1.88 5.94 9.11
C LYS A 143 -1.90 4.43 8.91
N ALA A 144 -2.25 3.94 7.72
CA ALA A 144 -2.26 2.52 7.40
C ALA A 144 -0.89 1.86 7.64
N ILE A 145 0.21 2.52 7.20
CA ILE A 145 1.58 2.04 7.46
C ILE A 145 1.89 1.98 8.96
N ALA A 146 1.49 3.00 9.73
CA ALA A 146 1.71 3.03 11.18
C ALA A 146 0.96 1.89 11.89
N GLU A 147 -0.25 1.59 11.47
CA GLU A 147 -1.05 0.48 12.01
C GLU A 147 -0.41 -0.88 11.69
N VAL A 148 0.09 -1.08 10.48
CA VAL A 148 0.83 -2.30 10.12
C VAL A 148 2.12 -2.42 10.97
N LYS A 149 2.88 -1.33 11.17
CA LYS A 149 4.03 -1.35 12.09
C LYS A 149 3.66 -1.79 13.49
N GLN A 150 2.55 -1.29 14.02
CA GLN A 150 2.06 -1.69 15.34
C GLN A 150 1.65 -3.17 15.38
N ALA A 151 1.01 -3.66 14.32
CA ALA A 151 0.63 -5.07 14.22
C ALA A 151 1.88 -5.98 14.18
N VAL A 152 2.91 -5.61 13.41
CA VAL A 152 4.20 -6.33 13.39
C VAL A 152 4.82 -6.37 14.78
N LEU A 153 4.85 -5.25 15.52
CA LEU A 153 5.41 -5.20 16.89
C LEU A 153 4.64 -6.07 17.89
N ARG A 154 3.34 -6.22 17.70
CA ARG A 154 2.47 -7.04 18.57
C ARG A 154 2.40 -8.50 18.14
N GLY A 155 2.88 -8.83 16.93
CA GLY A 155 2.74 -10.15 16.31
C GLY A 155 1.29 -10.52 15.96
N ARG A 156 0.40 -9.51 15.85
CA ARG A 156 -1.03 -9.70 15.51
C ARG A 156 -1.66 -8.40 15.02
N PRO A 157 -2.74 -8.46 14.21
CA PRO A 157 -3.56 -7.32 13.81
C PRO A 157 -4.19 -6.55 14.96
#